data_533688cbdc3f1d47128fdf7f4888b993
#
_entry.id   533688cbdc3f1d47128fdf7f4888b993
#
_cell.length_a   1.000
_cell.length_b   1.000
_cell.length_c   1.000
_cell.angle_alpha   90.00
_cell.angle_beta   90.00
_cell.angle_gamma   90.00
#
_symmetry.space_group_name_H-M   'P 1'
#
loop_
_entity.id
_entity.type
_entity.pdbx_description
1 polymer ?
#
loop_
_entity_poly.entity_id
_entity_poly.type
_entity_poly.pdbx_seq_one_letter_code
_entity_poly.pdbx_strand_id
1 'polypeptide(L)'
;MIPTVTIYFDTANRLRVIQLEDGSYDSALTPGILGNLLGEFTVGGLKHIMHVAIAEVDTPKGVYLSWEELVNKKISKSLRDLMQLLEPELIKIAYLKFNERSYIYRFRNLKERNTDVYRKNSVDLYQSQLCSAIKLIRRKKEKISEDPIVLDFGPVHYILPSHFGFCLGVQNAIERAYETIANYPNQSIYMLSELIHNPFVNEDLNSRGLRYLQTNKGEWLNTSGEITADKKDKEALWNQIKMSDIVIIPAFGATQSDKLRLIKKGIQLKDFDATCMLVEKVWKAIKMHADQGYTTIIHGKYYHEETKATFSNAIDYGPALIISDMKEAQLLGQIIIEKSDKKRSLFNQYFKGRYSEGFDPSKDLDKIAVVNQTTLLRNHTLSIIEHFKEVLVDIHGEEALREHLWINEKGDTLCYATQVNQDALHK
;
A
#
# COMPACT_ATOMS: atom_id res chain seq x y z
N MET A 1 24.38 25.48 -20.24
CA MET A 1 23.08 24.77 -20.30
C MET A 1 23.30 23.41 -19.68
N ILE A 2 22.48 22.98 -18.70
CA ILE A 2 22.60 21.68 -18.04
C ILE A 2 22.17 20.62 -19.08
N PRO A 3 23.00 19.60 -19.39
CA PRO A 3 22.62 18.57 -20.34
C PRO A 3 21.42 17.78 -19.86
N THR A 4 20.50 17.49 -20.78
CA THR A 4 19.32 16.68 -20.53
C THR A 4 19.54 15.28 -21.08
N VAL A 5 19.27 14.28 -20.25
CA VAL A 5 19.46 12.86 -20.57
C VAL A 5 18.24 12.03 -20.21
N THR A 6 18.04 10.95 -20.92
CA THR A 6 17.00 9.96 -20.63
C THR A 6 17.64 8.64 -20.22
N ILE A 7 17.12 8.06 -19.14
CA ILE A 7 17.40 6.69 -18.70
C ILE A 7 16.20 5.79 -19.02
N TYR A 8 16.46 4.53 -19.28
CA TYR A 8 15.42 3.59 -19.66
C TYR A 8 15.31 2.45 -18.64
N PHE A 9 14.10 2.16 -18.29
CA PHE A 9 13.71 0.95 -17.58
C PHE A 9 12.78 0.11 -18.47
N ASP A 10 12.75 -1.18 -18.26
CA ASP A 10 11.71 -2.03 -18.84
C ASP A 10 10.50 -2.17 -17.90
N THR A 11 9.51 -2.93 -18.32
CA THR A 11 8.30 -3.17 -17.53
C THR A 11 8.55 -3.97 -16.24
N ALA A 12 9.66 -4.68 -16.15
CA ALA A 12 10.10 -5.41 -14.97
C ALA A 12 11.07 -4.59 -14.09
N ASN A 13 11.11 -3.26 -14.27
CA ASN A 13 11.93 -2.32 -13.48
C ASN A 13 13.45 -2.56 -13.61
N ARG A 14 13.90 -3.17 -14.71
CA ARG A 14 15.32 -3.37 -14.98
C ARG A 14 15.90 -2.14 -15.69
N LEU A 15 17.07 -1.69 -15.23
CA LEU A 15 17.78 -0.55 -15.81
C LEU A 15 18.51 -0.96 -17.09
N ARG A 16 18.41 -0.14 -18.14
CA ARG A 16 19.22 -0.30 -19.34
C ARG A 16 20.65 0.14 -19.08
N VAL A 17 21.59 -0.75 -19.40
CA VAL A 17 23.05 -0.53 -19.29
C VAL A 17 23.75 -0.99 -20.56
N ILE A 18 25.00 -0.53 -20.76
CA ILE A 18 25.90 -0.99 -21.82
C ILE A 18 27.00 -1.83 -21.21
N GLN A 19 27.43 -2.89 -21.92
CA GLN A 19 28.60 -3.65 -21.56
C GLN A 19 29.80 -3.07 -22.25
N LEU A 20 30.87 -2.81 -21.49
CA LEU A 20 32.14 -2.30 -21.98
C LEU A 20 33.06 -3.47 -22.43
N GLU A 21 34.15 -3.15 -23.18
CA GLU A 21 35.09 -4.14 -23.69
C GLU A 21 35.76 -4.96 -22.58
N ASP A 22 35.95 -4.37 -21.39
CA ASP A 22 36.53 -5.05 -20.22
C ASP A 22 35.53 -5.94 -19.45
N GLY A 23 34.34 -6.13 -20.01
CA GLY A 23 33.23 -6.91 -19.42
C GLY A 23 32.48 -6.23 -18.28
N SER A 24 32.85 -5.01 -17.88
CA SER A 24 32.10 -4.21 -16.92
C SER A 24 30.85 -3.58 -17.55
N TYR A 25 29.94 -3.08 -16.73
CA TYR A 25 28.74 -2.40 -17.18
C TYR A 25 28.81 -0.91 -16.84
N ASP A 26 28.24 -0.07 -17.72
CA ASP A 26 28.13 1.37 -17.53
C ASP A 26 26.71 1.86 -17.84
N SER A 27 26.43 3.09 -17.41
CA SER A 27 25.14 3.74 -17.64
C SER A 27 24.90 4.00 -19.13
N ALA A 28 23.69 3.66 -19.61
CA ALA A 28 23.29 3.94 -20.98
C ALA A 28 22.47 5.24 -21.05
N LEU A 29 23.09 6.37 -20.65
CA LEU A 29 22.47 7.69 -20.74
C LEU A 29 22.27 8.08 -22.20
N THR A 30 21.05 8.45 -22.59
CA THR A 30 20.72 8.89 -23.95
C THR A 30 20.44 10.40 -23.93
N PRO A 31 21.15 11.21 -24.72
CA PRO A 31 20.83 12.63 -24.83
C PRO A 31 19.40 12.87 -25.30
N GLY A 32 18.74 13.87 -24.72
CA GLY A 32 17.39 14.29 -25.10
C GLY A 32 16.32 14.05 -24.04
N ILE A 33 15.11 14.47 -24.36
CA ILE A 33 13.93 14.47 -23.47
C ILE A 33 12.98 13.38 -23.96
N LEU A 34 12.94 12.24 -23.25
CA LEU A 34 11.95 11.19 -23.48
C LEU A 34 11.36 10.74 -22.15
N GLY A 35 10.06 10.52 -22.10
CA GLY A 35 9.37 10.07 -20.89
C GLY A 35 9.13 11.18 -19.86
N ASN A 36 9.17 10.80 -18.57
CA ASN A 36 8.83 11.70 -17.47
C ASN A 36 10.06 12.35 -16.84
N LEU A 37 9.96 13.61 -16.46
CA LEU A 37 10.99 14.30 -15.69
C LEU A 37 11.15 13.62 -14.32
N LEU A 38 12.38 13.20 -14.01
CA LEU A 38 12.72 12.67 -12.69
C LEU A 38 13.27 13.75 -11.77
N GLY A 39 14.15 14.61 -12.28
CA GLY A 39 14.76 15.72 -11.54
C GLY A 39 16.14 16.10 -12.03
N GLU A 40 16.84 16.91 -11.24
CA GLU A 40 18.25 17.27 -11.46
C GLU A 40 19.15 16.35 -10.63
N PHE A 41 20.15 15.76 -11.27
CA PHE A 41 21.06 14.81 -10.64
C PHE A 41 22.52 15.10 -11.06
N THR A 42 23.45 14.78 -10.17
CA THR A 42 24.88 14.86 -10.47
C THR A 42 25.43 13.44 -10.66
N VAL A 43 25.89 13.13 -11.87
CA VAL A 43 26.49 11.83 -12.23
C VAL A 43 27.88 12.07 -12.77
N GLY A 44 28.89 11.37 -12.22
CA GLY A 44 30.29 11.53 -12.65
C GLY A 44 30.83 12.97 -12.49
N GLY A 45 30.29 13.73 -11.51
CA GLY A 45 30.65 15.13 -11.27
C GLY A 45 29.96 16.15 -12.19
N LEU A 46 29.11 15.73 -13.12
CA LEU A 46 28.35 16.57 -14.02
C LEU A 46 26.87 16.62 -13.64
N LYS A 47 26.30 17.83 -13.64
CA LYS A 47 24.84 18.00 -13.43
C LYS A 47 24.07 17.61 -14.70
N HIS A 48 22.97 16.88 -14.53
CA HIS A 48 22.07 16.46 -15.58
C HIS A 48 20.62 16.71 -15.19
N ILE A 49 19.78 17.08 -16.14
CA ILE A 49 18.32 16.96 -16.02
C ILE A 49 17.95 15.56 -16.53
N MET A 50 17.45 14.73 -15.61
CA MET A 50 17.13 13.34 -15.94
C MET A 50 15.66 13.15 -16.24
N HIS A 51 15.41 12.43 -17.33
CA HIS A 51 14.12 11.87 -17.70
C HIS A 51 14.15 10.34 -17.61
N VAL A 52 13.01 9.74 -17.31
CA VAL A 52 12.83 8.29 -17.29
C VAL A 52 11.82 7.89 -18.34
N ALA A 53 12.21 6.95 -19.18
CA ALA A 53 11.32 6.30 -20.14
C ALA A 53 11.21 4.81 -19.82
N ILE A 54 9.98 4.26 -19.92
CA ILE A 54 9.76 2.82 -19.85
C ILE A 54 9.76 2.30 -21.29
N ALA A 55 10.72 1.44 -21.60
CA ALA A 55 10.87 0.89 -22.94
C ALA A 55 9.80 -0.14 -23.26
N GLU A 56 9.14 0.05 -24.39
CA GLU A 56 8.34 -0.96 -25.06
C GLU A 56 9.12 -1.44 -26.28
N VAL A 57 9.53 -2.67 -26.24
CA VAL A 57 10.06 -3.58 -27.27
C VAL A 57 11.18 -3.12 -28.24
N ASP A 58 11.39 -1.88 -28.62
CA ASP A 58 12.46 -1.49 -29.57
C ASP A 58 13.29 -0.30 -29.07
N THR A 59 14.25 -0.58 -28.21
CA THR A 59 15.19 0.43 -27.72
C THR A 59 16.61 0.23 -28.22
N PRO A 60 17.42 1.33 -28.28
CA PRO A 60 18.80 1.28 -28.76
C PRO A 60 19.67 0.26 -28.01
N LYS A 61 20.74 -0.15 -28.61
CA LYS A 61 21.76 -1.11 -28.11
C LYS A 61 21.99 -1.00 -26.60
N GLY A 62 21.76 -2.10 -25.86
CA GLY A 62 21.97 -2.23 -24.42
C GLY A 62 21.27 -3.47 -23.87
N VAL A 63 21.58 -3.81 -22.64
CA VAL A 63 20.95 -4.90 -21.90
C VAL A 63 20.17 -4.33 -20.71
N TYR A 64 19.09 -5.01 -20.33
CA TYR A 64 18.30 -4.66 -19.15
C TYR A 64 18.69 -5.57 -18.00
N LEU A 65 19.16 -4.98 -16.90
CA LEU A 65 19.57 -5.71 -15.70
C LEU A 65 18.80 -5.19 -14.49
N SER A 66 18.40 -6.11 -13.61
CA SER A 66 17.81 -5.77 -12.33
C SER A 66 18.85 -5.14 -11.40
N TRP A 67 18.38 -4.47 -10.36
CA TRP A 67 19.27 -3.88 -9.36
C TRP A 67 20.13 -4.91 -8.65
N GLU A 68 19.53 -6.06 -8.33
CA GLU A 68 20.22 -7.18 -7.69
C GLU A 68 21.30 -7.79 -8.59
N GLU A 69 21.04 -7.91 -9.89
CA GLU A 69 22.04 -8.35 -10.86
C GLU A 69 23.20 -7.36 -10.96
N LEU A 70 22.92 -6.04 -11.02
CA LEU A 70 23.94 -5.00 -11.12
C LEU A 70 24.86 -4.95 -9.89
N VAL A 71 24.31 -5.15 -8.69
CA VAL A 71 25.11 -5.20 -7.45
C VAL A 71 26.13 -6.34 -7.47
N ASN A 72 25.82 -7.44 -8.15
CA ASN A 72 26.66 -8.63 -8.24
C ASN A 72 27.61 -8.63 -9.46
N LYS A 73 27.64 -7.56 -10.26
CA LYS A 73 28.47 -7.43 -11.47
C LYS A 73 29.58 -6.40 -11.29
N LYS A 74 30.57 -6.46 -12.15
CA LYS A 74 31.58 -5.40 -12.29
C LYS A 74 30.92 -4.21 -12.98
N ILE A 75 30.80 -3.09 -12.28
CA ILE A 75 30.15 -1.86 -12.76
C ILE A 75 31.12 -0.67 -12.69
N SER A 76 30.97 0.27 -13.60
CA SER A 76 31.73 1.53 -13.59
C SER A 76 31.38 2.38 -12.35
N LYS A 77 32.28 3.35 -12.06
CA LYS A 77 32.00 4.32 -11.00
C LYS A 77 30.76 5.17 -11.35
N SER A 78 30.62 5.59 -12.59
CA SER A 78 29.48 6.38 -13.09
C SER A 78 28.16 5.66 -12.88
N LEU A 79 28.09 4.36 -13.22
CA LEU A 79 26.88 3.56 -13.00
C LEU A 79 26.60 3.38 -11.50
N ARG A 80 27.61 3.21 -10.68
CA ARG A 80 27.43 3.10 -9.21
C ARG A 80 26.85 4.38 -8.62
N ASP A 81 27.40 5.54 -9.00
CA ASP A 81 26.92 6.83 -8.55
C ASP A 81 25.45 7.05 -9.02
N LEU A 82 25.14 6.69 -10.27
CA LEU A 82 23.78 6.73 -10.81
C LEU A 82 22.82 5.83 -10.01
N MET A 83 23.23 4.60 -9.71
CA MET A 83 22.40 3.67 -8.92
C MET A 83 22.09 4.23 -7.53
N GLN A 84 23.05 4.83 -6.84
CA GLN A 84 22.82 5.45 -5.53
C GLN A 84 21.80 6.59 -5.61
N LEU A 85 21.84 7.38 -6.66
CA LEU A 85 20.89 8.49 -6.88
C LEU A 85 19.49 7.99 -7.24
N LEU A 86 19.37 6.89 -8.00
CA LEU A 86 18.10 6.36 -8.46
C LEU A 86 17.41 5.46 -7.42
N GLU A 87 18.14 4.89 -6.47
CA GLU A 87 17.59 3.93 -5.51
C GLU A 87 16.37 4.47 -4.73
N PRO A 88 16.37 5.72 -4.21
CA PRO A 88 15.19 6.31 -3.58
C PRO A 88 14.00 6.51 -4.53
N GLU A 89 14.26 6.65 -5.83
CA GLU A 89 13.24 6.93 -6.84
C GLU A 89 12.64 5.67 -7.49
N LEU A 90 13.19 4.47 -7.18
CA LEU A 90 12.82 3.23 -7.87
C LEU A 90 11.33 2.91 -7.77
N ILE A 91 10.70 3.16 -6.63
CA ILE A 91 9.25 2.92 -6.47
C ILE A 91 8.46 3.87 -7.36
N LYS A 92 8.81 5.15 -7.37
CA LYS A 92 8.18 6.15 -8.24
C LYS A 92 8.35 5.77 -9.71
N ILE A 93 9.55 5.34 -10.11
CA ILE A 93 9.85 4.87 -11.46
C ILE A 93 8.98 3.67 -11.84
N ALA A 94 8.84 2.69 -10.96
CA ALA A 94 8.03 1.50 -11.19
C ALA A 94 6.55 1.82 -11.45
N TYR A 95 6.04 2.94 -10.94
CA TYR A 95 4.65 3.36 -11.09
C TYR A 95 4.43 4.53 -12.07
N LEU A 96 5.47 5.01 -12.78
CA LEU A 96 5.41 6.20 -13.65
C LEU A 96 4.36 6.17 -14.77
N LYS A 97 4.00 4.98 -15.30
CA LYS A 97 2.99 4.86 -16.37
C LYS A 97 1.55 5.08 -15.88
N PHE A 98 1.32 5.25 -14.58
CA PHE A 98 0.00 5.51 -14.03
C PHE A 98 -0.17 6.99 -13.68
N ASN A 99 -1.05 7.67 -14.44
CA ASN A 99 -1.70 8.82 -13.86
C ASN A 99 -2.83 8.32 -12.92
N GLU A 100 -3.21 9.13 -11.95
CA GLU A 100 -4.26 8.79 -10.96
C GLU A 100 -5.57 8.31 -11.59
N ARG A 101 -5.91 8.81 -12.77
CA ARG A 101 -7.13 8.42 -13.51
C ARG A 101 -7.04 7.01 -14.07
N SER A 102 -5.88 6.60 -14.61
CA SER A 102 -5.73 5.26 -15.20
C SER A 102 -5.78 4.15 -14.17
N TYR A 103 -5.30 4.39 -12.93
CA TYR A 103 -5.40 3.43 -11.84
C TYR A 103 -6.87 3.17 -11.44
N ILE A 104 -7.64 4.23 -11.17
CA ILE A 104 -9.07 4.13 -10.85
C ILE A 104 -9.85 3.52 -12.01
N TYR A 105 -9.50 3.84 -13.26
CA TYR A 105 -10.14 3.28 -14.43
C TYR A 105 -9.86 1.78 -14.62
N ARG A 106 -8.66 1.30 -14.37
CA ARG A 106 -8.34 -0.15 -14.44
C ARG A 106 -9.13 -0.96 -13.42
N PHE A 107 -9.33 -0.45 -12.21
CA PHE A 107 -10.18 -1.11 -11.21
C PHE A 107 -11.66 -1.10 -11.59
N ARG A 108 -12.13 -0.06 -12.30
CA ARG A 108 -13.53 0.10 -12.68
C ARG A 108 -13.85 -0.40 -14.09
N ASN A 109 -12.85 -0.59 -14.94
CA ASN A 109 -13.07 -0.96 -16.34
C ASN A 109 -13.24 -2.48 -16.46
N LEU A 110 -14.47 -2.95 -16.20
CA LEU A 110 -14.89 -4.36 -16.33
C LEU A 110 -14.69 -4.94 -17.74
N LYS A 111 -14.46 -4.09 -18.76
CA LYS A 111 -14.32 -4.53 -20.16
C LYS A 111 -13.01 -5.26 -20.46
N GLU A 112 -11.96 -5.02 -19.67
CA GLU A 112 -10.65 -5.66 -19.85
C GLU A 112 -10.39 -6.80 -18.84
N ARG A 113 -11.36 -7.12 -17.97
CA ARG A 113 -11.20 -8.11 -16.90
C ARG A 113 -12.00 -9.36 -17.19
N ASN A 114 -11.35 -10.51 -17.01
CA ASN A 114 -11.99 -11.82 -17.15
C ASN A 114 -12.68 -12.22 -15.82
N THR A 115 -13.74 -11.51 -15.46
CA THR A 115 -14.51 -11.79 -14.23
C THR A 115 -15.20 -13.16 -14.24
N ASP A 116 -15.30 -13.83 -15.39
CA ASP A 116 -15.91 -15.14 -15.48
C ASP A 116 -15.06 -16.23 -14.79
N VAL A 117 -13.75 -16.04 -14.74
CA VAL A 117 -12.84 -16.95 -14.00
C VAL A 117 -13.22 -16.97 -12.52
N TYR A 118 -13.39 -15.80 -11.91
CA TYR A 118 -13.82 -15.69 -10.52
C TYR A 118 -15.22 -16.26 -10.31
N ARG A 119 -16.18 -15.90 -11.17
CA ARG A 119 -17.56 -16.37 -11.06
C ARG A 119 -17.69 -17.89 -11.14
N LYS A 120 -16.92 -18.54 -12.01
CA LYS A 120 -16.92 -20.01 -12.14
C LYS A 120 -16.29 -20.71 -10.95
N ASN A 121 -15.23 -20.15 -10.39
CA ASN A 121 -14.44 -20.77 -9.32
C ASN A 121 -14.91 -20.40 -7.91
N SER A 122 -15.64 -19.29 -7.75
CA SER A 122 -16.06 -18.79 -6.44
C SER A 122 -17.45 -19.28 -6.01
N VAL A 123 -18.19 -19.96 -6.90
CA VAL A 123 -19.59 -20.38 -6.64
C VAL A 123 -19.68 -21.28 -5.40
N ASP A 124 -18.72 -22.17 -5.22
CA ASP A 124 -18.74 -23.13 -4.13
C ASP A 124 -18.24 -22.57 -2.79
N LEU A 125 -17.41 -21.51 -2.81
CA LEU A 125 -16.74 -20.98 -1.64
C LEU A 125 -17.34 -19.66 -1.12
N TYR A 126 -17.68 -18.73 -2.01
CA TYR A 126 -18.07 -17.37 -1.61
C TYR A 126 -19.50 -16.97 -2.00
N GLN A 127 -20.12 -17.74 -2.87
CA GLN A 127 -21.45 -17.47 -3.38
C GLN A 127 -22.30 -18.73 -3.31
N SER A 128 -22.56 -19.21 -2.09
CA SER A 128 -23.50 -20.31 -1.93
C SER A 128 -24.82 -19.95 -2.64
N GLN A 129 -25.53 -20.97 -3.18
CA GLN A 129 -26.83 -20.76 -3.83
C GLN A 129 -27.79 -20.00 -2.92
N LEU A 130 -27.69 -20.22 -1.60
CA LEU A 130 -28.44 -19.50 -0.58
C LEU A 130 -28.11 -18.00 -0.58
N CYS A 131 -26.82 -17.62 -0.55
CA CYS A 131 -26.42 -16.21 -0.61
C CYS A 131 -26.88 -15.54 -1.90
N SER A 132 -26.82 -16.25 -3.02
CA SER A 132 -27.30 -15.74 -4.31
C SER A 132 -28.82 -15.56 -4.32
N ALA A 133 -29.56 -16.51 -3.75
CA ALA A 133 -31.02 -16.43 -3.61
C ALA A 133 -31.42 -15.26 -2.70
N ILE A 134 -30.75 -15.08 -1.56
CA ILE A 134 -30.99 -13.97 -0.63
C ILE A 134 -30.74 -12.62 -1.31
N LYS A 135 -29.60 -12.50 -2.04
CA LYS A 135 -29.28 -11.28 -2.80
C LYS A 135 -30.31 -11.00 -3.89
N LEU A 136 -30.85 -12.02 -4.55
CA LEU A 136 -31.93 -11.87 -5.54
C LEU A 136 -33.25 -11.44 -4.92
N ILE A 137 -33.64 -12.07 -3.80
CA ILE A 137 -34.86 -11.70 -3.03
C ILE A 137 -34.76 -10.22 -2.61
N ARG A 138 -33.59 -9.83 -2.11
CA ARG A 138 -33.32 -8.47 -1.70
C ARG A 138 -33.46 -7.48 -2.88
N ARG A 139 -32.83 -7.76 -4.03
CA ARG A 139 -32.92 -6.92 -5.22
C ARG A 139 -34.36 -6.78 -5.75
N LYS A 140 -35.22 -7.78 -5.56
CA LYS A 140 -36.61 -7.75 -5.99
C LYS A 140 -37.52 -6.98 -5.06
N LYS A 141 -37.19 -6.91 -3.74
CA LYS A 141 -38.01 -6.22 -2.74
C LYS A 141 -37.65 -4.74 -2.57
N GLU A 142 -36.64 -4.25 -3.27
CA GLU A 142 -36.03 -2.99 -2.93
C GLU A 142 -36.27 -1.80 -3.82
N LYS A 143 -36.65 -0.79 -3.12
CA LYS A 143 -35.86 0.47 -3.05
C LYS A 143 -35.25 0.50 -1.63
N ILE A 144 -33.90 0.30 -1.54
CA ILE A 144 -33.03 0.56 -0.42
C ILE A 144 -33.73 0.54 0.96
N SER A 145 -33.98 -0.66 1.50
CA SER A 145 -34.36 -0.82 2.90
C SER A 145 -33.09 -1.00 3.74
N GLU A 146 -32.94 -0.21 4.78
CA GLU A 146 -31.91 -0.39 5.80
C GLU A 146 -32.27 -1.50 6.80
N ASP A 147 -33.45 -2.09 6.66
CA ASP A 147 -33.96 -3.11 7.55
C ASP A 147 -33.32 -4.48 7.30
N PRO A 148 -33.12 -5.30 8.34
CA PRO A 148 -32.66 -6.67 8.18
C PRO A 148 -33.69 -7.53 7.42
N ILE A 149 -33.20 -8.56 6.77
CA ILE A 149 -34.05 -9.53 6.08
C ILE A 149 -34.38 -10.66 7.06
N VAL A 150 -35.64 -10.91 7.29
CA VAL A 150 -36.09 -12.04 8.10
C VAL A 150 -36.52 -13.17 7.17
N LEU A 151 -35.84 -14.33 7.30
CA LEU A 151 -36.24 -15.58 6.66
C LEU A 151 -36.95 -16.43 7.71
N ASP A 152 -38.24 -16.58 7.57
CA ASP A 152 -39.09 -17.35 8.45
C ASP A 152 -39.25 -18.78 7.93
N PHE A 153 -38.78 -19.77 8.70
CA PHE A 153 -38.93 -21.19 8.44
C PHE A 153 -39.84 -21.88 9.48
N GLY A 154 -40.71 -21.10 10.13
CA GLY A 154 -41.59 -21.58 11.18
C GLY A 154 -40.90 -21.63 12.53
N PRO A 155 -40.32 -22.78 12.95
CA PRO A 155 -39.66 -22.87 14.26
C PRO A 155 -38.36 -22.06 14.38
N VAL A 156 -37.76 -21.66 13.26
CA VAL A 156 -36.48 -20.93 13.22
C VAL A 156 -36.60 -19.73 12.31
N HIS A 157 -36.21 -18.58 12.82
CA HIS A 157 -36.12 -17.35 12.07
C HIS A 157 -34.63 -16.97 11.89
N TYR A 158 -34.19 -16.74 10.65
CA TYR A 158 -32.87 -16.22 10.33
C TYR A 158 -32.97 -14.75 10.05
N ILE A 159 -32.27 -13.95 10.85
CA ILE A 159 -32.19 -12.51 10.65
C ILE A 159 -30.86 -12.21 9.99
N LEU A 160 -30.91 -11.62 8.80
CA LEU A 160 -29.75 -11.30 7.99
C LEU A 160 -29.55 -9.78 7.97
N PRO A 161 -28.33 -9.29 8.22
CA PRO A 161 -28.06 -7.85 8.16
C PRO A 161 -28.43 -7.26 6.80
N SER A 162 -28.81 -5.99 6.77
CA SER A 162 -29.12 -5.27 5.52
C SER A 162 -27.90 -5.19 4.57
N HIS A 163 -26.68 -5.19 5.12
CA HIS A 163 -25.43 -5.19 4.38
C HIS A 163 -24.52 -6.30 4.89
N PHE A 164 -24.01 -7.11 3.97
CA PHE A 164 -23.07 -8.20 4.27
C PHE A 164 -22.28 -8.62 3.03
N GLY A 165 -21.19 -9.36 3.23
CA GLY A 165 -20.31 -9.87 2.21
C GLY A 165 -19.11 -8.95 1.95
N PHE A 166 -18.33 -9.29 0.94
CA PHE A 166 -17.14 -8.53 0.58
C PHE A 166 -17.48 -7.18 -0.01
N CYS A 167 -16.76 -6.15 0.42
CA CYS A 167 -16.83 -4.84 -0.22
C CYS A 167 -16.17 -4.89 -1.61
N LEU A 168 -16.40 -3.86 -2.43
CA LEU A 168 -15.86 -3.79 -3.78
C LEU A 168 -14.32 -3.89 -3.83
N GLY A 169 -13.62 -3.28 -2.86
CA GLY A 169 -12.14 -3.33 -2.79
C GLY A 169 -11.63 -4.74 -2.53
N VAL A 170 -12.22 -5.45 -1.57
CA VAL A 170 -11.88 -6.85 -1.25
C VAL A 170 -12.23 -7.76 -2.42
N GLN A 171 -13.41 -7.60 -3.02
CA GLN A 171 -13.82 -8.39 -4.17
C GLN A 171 -12.84 -8.22 -5.34
N ASN A 172 -12.46 -6.99 -5.66
CA ASN A 172 -11.49 -6.71 -6.73
C ASN A 172 -10.12 -7.38 -6.47
N ALA A 173 -9.65 -7.39 -5.23
CA ALA A 173 -8.38 -8.03 -4.89
C ALA A 173 -8.47 -9.56 -5.08
N ILE A 174 -9.57 -10.18 -4.63
CA ILE A 174 -9.82 -11.62 -4.83
C ILE A 174 -9.88 -11.95 -6.33
N GLU A 175 -10.69 -11.23 -7.09
CA GLU A 175 -10.83 -11.42 -8.54
C GLU A 175 -9.47 -11.33 -9.26
N ARG A 176 -8.60 -10.38 -8.87
CA ARG A 176 -7.25 -10.26 -9.43
C ARG A 176 -6.39 -11.49 -9.15
N ALA A 177 -6.43 -12.03 -7.93
CA ALA A 177 -5.66 -13.23 -7.61
C ALA A 177 -6.09 -14.41 -8.49
N TYR A 178 -7.39 -14.64 -8.66
CA TYR A 178 -7.92 -15.69 -9.53
C TYR A 178 -7.58 -15.47 -11.01
N GLU A 179 -7.74 -14.25 -11.52
CA GLU A 179 -7.37 -13.90 -12.89
C GLU A 179 -5.88 -14.13 -13.14
N THR A 180 -5.03 -13.75 -12.18
CA THR A 180 -3.58 -13.95 -12.30
C THR A 180 -3.23 -15.43 -12.39
N ILE A 181 -3.81 -16.28 -11.52
CA ILE A 181 -3.61 -17.72 -11.56
C ILE A 181 -4.05 -18.31 -12.92
N ALA A 182 -5.20 -17.87 -13.43
CA ALA A 182 -5.73 -18.39 -14.70
C ALA A 182 -4.95 -17.90 -15.93
N ASN A 183 -4.47 -16.66 -15.92
CA ASN A 183 -3.77 -16.06 -17.06
C ASN A 183 -2.29 -16.46 -17.15
N TYR A 184 -1.70 -16.88 -16.04
CA TYR A 184 -0.27 -17.21 -15.95
C TYR A 184 -0.03 -18.64 -15.38
N PRO A 185 -0.60 -19.69 -15.99
CA PRO A 185 -0.58 -21.04 -15.44
C PRO A 185 0.82 -21.68 -15.37
N ASN A 186 1.79 -21.13 -16.10
CA ASN A 186 3.17 -21.64 -16.18
C ASN A 186 4.17 -20.82 -15.32
N GLN A 187 3.69 -19.81 -14.58
CA GLN A 187 4.55 -18.98 -13.73
C GLN A 187 4.29 -19.29 -12.25
N SER A 188 5.32 -19.16 -11.43
CA SER A 188 5.15 -19.21 -9.98
C SER A 188 4.51 -17.90 -9.52
N ILE A 189 3.40 -18.02 -8.79
CA ILE A 189 2.64 -16.88 -8.31
C ILE A 189 2.73 -16.83 -6.79
N TYR A 190 3.18 -15.69 -6.30
CA TYR A 190 3.28 -15.41 -4.88
C TYR A 190 2.35 -14.27 -4.50
N MET A 191 1.95 -14.25 -3.24
CA MET A 191 1.43 -13.06 -2.58
C MET A 191 2.45 -12.56 -1.58
N LEU A 192 2.55 -11.26 -1.43
CA LEU A 192 3.44 -10.67 -0.44
C LEU A 192 3.06 -11.14 0.98
N SER A 193 1.77 -11.03 1.34
CA SER A 193 1.17 -11.54 2.57
C SER A 193 -0.26 -12.00 2.28
N GLU A 194 -1.06 -12.32 3.30
CA GLU A 194 -2.47 -12.66 3.11
C GLU A 194 -3.21 -11.60 2.30
N LEU A 195 -3.99 -12.04 1.31
CA LEU A 195 -4.76 -11.13 0.44
C LEU A 195 -5.74 -10.28 1.23
N ILE A 196 -6.43 -10.95 2.14
CA ILE A 196 -7.40 -10.42 3.08
C ILE A 196 -7.41 -11.30 4.33
N HIS A 197 -7.90 -10.80 5.47
CA HIS A 197 -8.04 -11.60 6.70
C HIS A 197 -9.25 -12.55 6.63
N ASN A 198 -9.22 -13.47 5.67
CA ASN A 198 -10.23 -14.51 5.54
C ASN A 198 -9.54 -15.85 5.23
N PRO A 199 -9.50 -16.79 6.19
CA PRO A 199 -8.79 -18.05 6.04
C PRO A 199 -9.30 -18.90 4.87
N PHE A 200 -10.61 -18.92 4.61
CA PHE A 200 -11.18 -19.68 3.50
C PHE A 200 -10.67 -19.20 2.14
N VAL A 201 -10.57 -17.87 1.96
CA VAL A 201 -10.03 -17.29 0.72
C VAL A 201 -8.55 -17.65 0.58
N ASN A 202 -7.79 -17.51 1.65
CA ASN A 202 -6.36 -17.75 1.65
C ASN A 202 -6.04 -19.25 1.43
N GLU A 203 -6.78 -20.16 2.04
CA GLU A 203 -6.65 -21.60 1.85
C GLU A 203 -6.98 -22.01 0.41
N ASP A 204 -8.05 -21.47 -0.18
CA ASP A 204 -8.40 -21.75 -1.56
C ASP A 204 -7.33 -21.25 -2.53
N LEU A 205 -6.83 -20.06 -2.37
CA LEU A 205 -5.74 -19.52 -3.20
C LEU A 205 -4.47 -20.37 -3.07
N ASN A 206 -4.14 -20.80 -1.85
CA ASN A 206 -3.01 -21.69 -1.60
C ASN A 206 -3.20 -23.06 -2.27
N SER A 207 -4.39 -23.64 -2.21
CA SER A 207 -4.72 -24.92 -2.88
C SER A 207 -4.56 -24.85 -4.40
N ARG A 208 -4.67 -23.65 -4.99
CA ARG A 208 -4.45 -23.36 -6.43
C ARG A 208 -2.99 -23.09 -6.78
N GLY A 209 -2.07 -23.26 -5.83
CA GLY A 209 -0.63 -23.14 -6.06
C GLY A 209 -0.04 -21.75 -5.74
N LEU A 210 -0.84 -20.80 -5.27
CA LEU A 210 -0.36 -19.52 -4.80
C LEU A 210 0.35 -19.68 -3.44
N ARG A 211 1.47 -18.99 -3.21
CA ARG A 211 2.24 -19.07 -1.97
C ARG A 211 2.45 -17.69 -1.37
N TYR A 212 2.61 -17.61 -0.05
CA TYR A 212 2.81 -16.36 0.68
C TYR A 212 4.30 -16.18 1.01
N LEU A 213 4.85 -14.99 0.75
CA LEU A 213 6.24 -14.67 1.05
C LEU A 213 6.49 -14.41 2.53
N GLN A 214 5.47 -13.88 3.20
CA GLN A 214 5.53 -13.51 4.62
C GLN A 214 4.15 -13.57 5.27
N THR A 215 4.14 -13.60 6.59
CA THR A 215 2.92 -13.46 7.40
C THR A 215 2.42 -12.01 7.36
N ASN A 216 1.20 -11.75 7.85
CA ASN A 216 0.64 -10.42 8.04
C ASN A 216 1.46 -9.55 9.03
N LYS A 217 2.35 -10.18 9.83
CA LYS A 217 3.30 -9.49 10.69
C LYS A 217 4.63 -9.14 10.00
N GLY A 218 4.83 -9.62 8.76
CA GLY A 218 6.07 -9.44 8.00
C GLY A 218 7.18 -10.45 8.34
N GLU A 219 6.82 -11.57 8.96
CA GLU A 219 7.72 -12.69 9.21
C GLU A 219 7.84 -13.54 7.95
N TRP A 220 9.05 -13.83 7.52
CA TRP A 220 9.29 -14.55 6.27
C TRP A 220 8.86 -16.02 6.36
N LEU A 221 8.33 -16.52 5.26
CA LEU A 221 7.92 -17.94 5.14
C LEU A 221 8.91 -18.71 4.27
N ASN A 222 9.15 -19.96 4.64
CA ASN A 222 9.92 -20.92 3.85
C ASN A 222 9.01 -21.71 2.88
N THR A 223 9.60 -22.61 2.11
CA THR A 223 8.90 -23.47 1.15
C THR A 223 7.87 -24.42 1.79
N SER A 224 8.02 -24.73 3.07
CA SER A 224 7.06 -25.53 3.86
C SER A 224 5.92 -24.68 4.43
N GLY A 225 5.96 -23.34 4.25
CA GLY A 225 4.98 -22.40 4.82
C GLY A 225 5.23 -22.06 6.30
N GLU A 226 6.39 -22.42 6.83
CA GLU A 226 6.80 -22.14 8.20
C GLU A 226 7.57 -20.80 8.29
N ILE A 227 7.50 -20.14 9.47
CA ILE A 227 8.23 -18.91 9.72
C ILE A 227 9.72 -19.20 9.82
N THR A 228 10.54 -18.46 9.05
CA THR A 228 11.99 -18.45 9.19
C THR A 228 12.48 -17.11 9.70
N ALA A 229 13.27 -17.14 10.77
CA ALA A 229 13.91 -15.94 11.34
C ALA A 229 15.20 -15.57 10.59
N ASP A 230 15.84 -16.56 9.94
CA ASP A 230 17.08 -16.35 9.18
C ASP A 230 16.76 -15.82 7.77
N LYS A 231 16.99 -14.54 7.54
CA LYS A 231 16.83 -13.90 6.23
C LYS A 231 17.85 -14.38 5.17
N LYS A 232 18.86 -15.17 5.54
CA LYS A 232 19.81 -15.80 4.62
C LYS A 232 19.43 -17.25 4.30
N ASP A 233 18.38 -17.77 4.93
CA ASP A 233 17.88 -19.11 4.69
C ASP A 233 17.52 -19.25 3.19
N LYS A 234 18.13 -20.23 2.54
CA LYS A 234 17.88 -20.51 1.11
C LYS A 234 16.46 -21.01 0.85
N GLU A 235 15.83 -21.61 1.86
CA GLU A 235 14.45 -22.08 1.79
C GLU A 235 13.42 -20.95 2.00
N ALA A 236 13.85 -19.76 2.46
CA ALA A 236 12.98 -18.61 2.54
C ALA A 236 12.47 -18.22 1.15
N LEU A 237 11.15 -18.13 0.98
CA LEU A 237 10.52 -17.84 -0.31
C LEU A 237 10.99 -16.49 -0.90
N TRP A 238 11.27 -15.50 -0.05
CA TRP A 238 11.88 -14.25 -0.49
C TRP A 238 13.22 -14.41 -1.21
N ASN A 239 14.01 -15.44 -0.88
CA ASN A 239 15.29 -15.72 -1.52
C ASN A 239 15.15 -16.58 -2.77
N GLN A 240 13.99 -17.22 -2.96
CA GLN A 240 13.72 -18.08 -4.11
C GLN A 240 13.01 -17.39 -5.28
N ILE A 241 12.42 -16.22 -5.05
CA ILE A 241 11.72 -15.46 -6.10
C ILE A 241 12.68 -15.14 -7.24
N LYS A 242 12.23 -15.42 -8.46
CA LYS A 242 12.92 -15.11 -9.71
C LYS A 242 12.22 -13.98 -10.46
N MET A 243 12.92 -13.31 -11.36
CA MET A 243 12.35 -12.23 -12.20
C MET A 243 11.16 -12.68 -13.06
N SER A 244 11.08 -13.98 -13.39
CA SER A 244 9.94 -14.54 -14.13
C SER A 244 8.68 -14.75 -13.28
N ASP A 245 8.79 -14.64 -11.96
CA ASP A 245 7.70 -14.92 -11.05
C ASP A 245 6.80 -13.70 -10.88
N ILE A 246 5.57 -13.94 -10.50
CA ILE A 246 4.59 -12.90 -10.21
C ILE A 246 4.43 -12.76 -8.70
N VAL A 247 4.46 -11.52 -8.21
CA VAL A 247 4.14 -11.21 -6.81
C VAL A 247 2.96 -10.24 -6.76
N ILE A 248 1.87 -10.69 -6.14
CA ILE A 248 0.68 -9.88 -5.94
C ILE A 248 0.80 -9.11 -4.63
N ILE A 249 0.61 -7.80 -4.67
CA ILE A 249 0.48 -6.95 -3.49
C ILE A 249 -0.95 -7.08 -2.96
N PRO A 250 -1.16 -7.36 -1.65
CA PRO A 250 -2.48 -7.56 -1.07
C PRO A 250 -3.34 -6.29 -1.02
N ALA A 251 -4.62 -6.47 -0.67
CA ALA A 251 -5.59 -5.38 -0.58
C ALA A 251 -5.19 -4.28 0.42
N PHE A 252 -4.43 -4.63 1.43
CA PHE A 252 -3.94 -3.71 2.47
C PHE A 252 -2.72 -2.88 2.06
N GLY A 253 -2.17 -3.15 0.87
CA GLY A 253 -0.93 -2.55 0.39
C GLY A 253 0.32 -3.24 0.90
N ALA A 254 1.46 -2.60 0.69
CA ALA A 254 2.77 -3.08 1.13
C ALA A 254 3.63 -1.93 1.62
N THR A 255 4.59 -2.23 2.49
CA THR A 255 5.58 -1.24 2.92
C THR A 255 6.48 -0.83 1.77
N GLN A 256 7.01 0.39 1.80
CA GLN A 256 7.98 0.85 0.79
C GLN A 256 9.23 -0.05 0.74
N SER A 257 9.67 -0.56 1.90
CA SER A 257 10.80 -1.49 1.96
C SER A 257 10.53 -2.81 1.24
N ASP A 258 9.32 -3.37 1.34
CA ASP A 258 8.95 -4.61 0.64
C ASP A 258 8.80 -4.36 -0.86
N LYS A 259 8.15 -3.26 -1.26
CA LYS A 259 8.05 -2.85 -2.67
C LYS A 259 9.44 -2.66 -3.28
N LEU A 260 10.32 -1.93 -2.59
CA LEU A 260 11.69 -1.70 -3.06
C LEU A 260 12.48 -3.01 -3.22
N ARG A 261 12.32 -3.95 -2.29
CA ARG A 261 12.96 -5.28 -2.38
C ARG A 261 12.51 -6.05 -3.62
N LEU A 262 11.21 -6.05 -3.92
CA LEU A 262 10.67 -6.70 -5.10
C LEU A 262 11.16 -6.03 -6.40
N ILE A 263 11.14 -4.70 -6.44
CA ILE A 263 11.64 -3.91 -7.59
C ILE A 263 13.12 -4.20 -7.84
N LYS A 264 13.95 -4.24 -6.79
CA LYS A 264 15.38 -4.56 -6.92
C LYS A 264 15.63 -5.95 -7.50
N LYS A 265 14.73 -6.90 -7.28
CA LYS A 265 14.75 -8.24 -7.88
C LYS A 265 14.29 -8.26 -9.35
N GLY A 266 13.78 -7.16 -9.88
CA GLY A 266 13.20 -7.10 -11.21
C GLY A 266 11.78 -7.65 -11.29
N ILE A 267 11.03 -7.65 -10.18
CA ILE A 267 9.64 -8.08 -10.15
C ILE A 267 8.73 -6.94 -10.64
N GLN A 268 7.86 -7.25 -11.57
CA GLN A 268 6.84 -6.33 -12.04
C GLN A 268 5.72 -6.20 -11.01
N LEU A 269 5.66 -5.07 -10.30
CA LEU A 269 4.64 -4.86 -9.26
C LEU A 269 3.33 -4.27 -9.78
N LYS A 270 3.46 -3.33 -10.68
CA LYS A 270 2.42 -2.42 -11.14
C LYS A 270 1.12 -3.11 -11.57
N ASP A 271 1.23 -4.17 -12.39
CA ASP A 271 0.08 -4.87 -12.94
C ASP A 271 -0.53 -5.87 -11.94
N PHE A 272 0.18 -6.14 -10.86
CA PHE A 272 -0.20 -7.10 -9.81
C PHE A 272 -0.41 -6.44 -8.44
N ASP A 273 -0.49 -5.12 -8.38
CA ASP A 273 -0.82 -4.39 -7.15
C ASP A 273 -2.34 -4.39 -6.96
N ALA A 274 -2.83 -5.12 -5.94
CA ALA A 274 -4.23 -5.23 -5.58
C ALA A 274 -4.62 -4.31 -4.43
N THR A 275 -3.79 -3.34 -4.08
CA THR A 275 -4.08 -2.37 -3.01
C THR A 275 -5.46 -1.74 -3.20
N CYS A 276 -6.27 -1.74 -2.15
CA CYS A 276 -7.61 -1.15 -2.19
C CYS A 276 -7.55 0.36 -2.42
N MET A 277 -8.39 0.85 -3.32
CA MET A 277 -8.49 2.28 -3.62
C MET A 277 -8.79 3.17 -2.40
N LEU A 278 -9.39 2.63 -1.35
CA LEU A 278 -9.65 3.36 -0.11
C LEU A 278 -8.39 3.48 0.75
N VAL A 279 -7.50 2.47 0.74
CA VAL A 279 -6.17 2.56 1.35
C VAL A 279 -5.33 3.63 0.64
N GLU A 280 -5.33 3.64 -0.70
CA GLU A 280 -4.63 4.68 -1.45
C GLU A 280 -5.21 6.08 -1.24
N LYS A 281 -6.52 6.20 -1.01
CA LYS A 281 -7.14 7.48 -0.63
C LYS A 281 -6.53 8.03 0.66
N VAL A 282 -6.26 7.16 1.65
CA VAL A 282 -5.55 7.53 2.88
C VAL A 282 -4.15 8.06 2.56
N TRP A 283 -3.39 7.35 1.72
CA TRP A 283 -2.03 7.76 1.35
C TRP A 283 -1.99 9.10 0.60
N LYS A 284 -2.98 9.37 -0.26
CA LYS A 284 -3.13 10.67 -0.93
C LYS A 284 -3.44 11.81 0.05
N ALA A 285 -4.29 11.52 1.04
CA ALA A 285 -4.57 12.49 2.09
C ALA A 285 -3.32 12.80 2.91
N ILE A 286 -2.54 11.78 3.27
CA ILE A 286 -1.26 11.93 3.98
C ILE A 286 -0.33 12.88 3.23
N LYS A 287 -0.11 12.62 1.94
CA LYS A 287 0.74 13.49 1.11
C LYS A 287 0.25 14.94 1.13
N MET A 288 -1.05 15.15 0.92
CA MET A 288 -1.66 16.48 0.90
C MET A 288 -1.50 17.20 2.25
N HIS A 289 -1.62 16.49 3.36
CA HIS A 289 -1.43 17.05 4.70
C HIS A 289 0.04 17.40 4.96
N ALA A 290 0.95 16.50 4.61
CA ALA A 290 2.39 16.68 4.79
C ALA A 290 2.93 17.84 3.93
N ASP A 291 2.44 18.02 2.69
CA ASP A 291 2.78 19.15 1.83
C ASP A 291 2.39 20.52 2.46
N GLN A 292 1.49 20.53 3.46
CA GLN A 292 1.08 21.69 4.23
C GLN A 292 1.71 21.76 5.64
N GLY A 293 2.66 20.87 5.91
CA GLY A 293 3.43 20.85 7.15
C GLY A 293 2.72 20.20 8.34
N TYR A 294 1.68 19.39 8.10
CA TYR A 294 1.03 18.64 9.18
C TYR A 294 1.72 17.31 9.44
N THR A 295 1.88 16.97 10.72
CA THR A 295 2.28 15.65 11.16
C THR A 295 1.11 14.67 11.02
N THR A 296 1.38 13.49 10.48
CA THR A 296 0.35 12.46 10.31
C THR A 296 0.20 11.62 11.58
N ILE A 297 -0.99 11.67 12.20
CA ILE A 297 -1.39 10.76 13.28
C ILE A 297 -2.23 9.63 12.66
N ILE A 298 -1.73 8.40 12.73
CA ILE A 298 -2.40 7.22 12.17
C ILE A 298 -3.14 6.50 13.28
N HIS A 299 -4.46 6.56 13.28
CA HIS A 299 -5.29 5.71 14.14
C HIS A 299 -5.34 4.30 13.56
N GLY A 300 -4.57 3.38 14.12
CA GLY A 300 -4.44 2.02 13.64
C GLY A 300 -3.65 1.11 14.59
N LYS A 301 -3.85 -0.19 14.46
CA LYS A 301 -3.07 -1.18 15.21
C LYS A 301 -1.67 -1.25 14.61
N TYR A 302 -0.64 -0.88 15.37
CA TYR A 302 0.74 -0.75 14.88
C TYR A 302 1.32 -2.03 14.24
N TYR A 303 0.84 -3.20 14.64
CA TYR A 303 1.25 -4.50 14.09
C TYR A 303 0.49 -4.91 12.82
N HIS A 304 -0.64 -4.25 12.49
CA HIS A 304 -1.46 -4.56 11.33
C HIS A 304 -0.76 -4.13 10.04
N GLU A 305 -0.80 -4.97 9.01
CA GLU A 305 -0.10 -4.74 7.74
C GLU A 305 -0.55 -3.44 7.03
N GLU A 306 -1.83 -3.11 7.02
CA GLU A 306 -2.33 -1.84 6.47
C GLU A 306 -1.75 -0.63 7.20
N THR A 307 -1.68 -0.69 8.55
CA THR A 307 -1.09 0.40 9.35
C THR A 307 0.41 0.53 9.08
N LYS A 308 1.12 -0.59 8.95
CA LYS A 308 2.55 -0.58 8.57
C LYS A 308 2.76 0.00 7.18
N ALA A 309 1.95 -0.41 6.19
CA ALA A 309 2.01 0.12 4.83
C ALA A 309 1.71 1.63 4.80
N THR A 310 0.68 2.07 5.53
CA THR A 310 0.30 3.48 5.66
C THR A 310 1.38 4.30 6.36
N PHE A 311 1.95 3.79 7.45
CA PHE A 311 3.05 4.44 8.16
C PHE A 311 4.31 4.54 7.28
N SER A 312 4.67 3.45 6.59
CA SER A 312 5.80 3.43 5.66
C SER A 312 5.63 4.43 4.51
N ASN A 313 4.40 4.67 4.06
CA ASN A 313 4.11 5.70 3.08
C ASN A 313 4.15 7.11 3.68
N ALA A 314 3.68 7.28 4.92
CA ALA A 314 3.61 8.59 5.58
C ALA A 314 5.00 9.19 5.84
N ILE A 315 5.95 8.38 6.28
CA ILE A 315 7.31 8.83 6.62
C ILE A 315 8.10 9.35 5.42
N ASP A 316 7.70 9.03 4.19
CA ASP A 316 8.30 9.58 2.97
C ASP A 316 7.93 11.05 2.76
N TYR A 317 6.86 11.53 3.38
CA TYR A 317 6.34 12.89 3.18
C TYR A 317 6.56 13.78 4.41
N GLY A 318 6.59 13.23 5.62
CA GLY A 318 6.76 14.02 6.83
C GLY A 318 6.71 13.23 8.12
N PRO A 319 6.73 13.91 9.27
CA PRO A 319 6.62 13.25 10.56
C PRO A 319 5.32 12.45 10.69
N ALA A 320 5.41 11.25 11.25
CA ALA A 320 4.26 10.37 11.44
C ALA A 320 4.32 9.63 12.78
N LEU A 321 3.14 9.36 13.35
CA LEU A 321 2.97 8.65 14.61
C LEU A 321 1.75 7.72 14.53
N ILE A 322 1.84 6.52 15.09
CA ILE A 322 0.74 5.56 15.21
C ILE A 322 0.17 5.59 16.62
N ILE A 323 -1.17 5.68 16.71
CA ILE A 323 -1.95 5.50 17.93
C ILE A 323 -3.00 4.42 17.72
N SER A 324 -3.22 3.56 18.72
CA SER A 324 -4.08 2.38 18.57
C SER A 324 -5.55 2.62 18.93
N ASP A 325 -5.81 3.55 19.84
CA ASP A 325 -7.15 3.77 20.40
C ASP A 325 -7.28 5.14 21.11
N MET A 326 -8.47 5.38 21.68
CA MET A 326 -8.77 6.61 22.42
C MET A 326 -7.89 6.80 23.66
N LYS A 327 -7.47 5.72 24.34
CA LYS A 327 -6.58 5.86 25.51
C LYS A 327 -5.22 6.43 25.11
N GLU A 328 -4.67 5.94 24.01
CA GLU A 328 -3.43 6.48 23.47
C GLU A 328 -3.59 7.90 22.91
N ALA A 329 -4.76 8.23 22.33
CA ALA A 329 -5.08 9.59 21.92
C ALA A 329 -5.12 10.56 23.13
N GLN A 330 -5.72 10.15 24.25
CA GLN A 330 -5.73 10.93 25.49
C GLN A 330 -4.32 11.12 26.06
N LEU A 331 -3.49 10.07 26.07
CA LEU A 331 -2.09 10.18 26.47
C LEU A 331 -1.31 11.15 25.57
N LEU A 332 -1.55 11.09 24.26
CA LEU A 332 -0.93 12.01 23.32
C LEU A 332 -1.41 13.46 23.54
N GLY A 333 -2.70 13.65 23.81
CA GLY A 333 -3.27 14.95 24.20
C GLY A 333 -2.58 15.55 25.44
N GLN A 334 -2.37 14.75 26.47
CA GLN A 334 -1.60 15.17 27.66
C GLN A 334 -0.17 15.56 27.33
N ILE A 335 0.48 14.84 26.42
CA ILE A 335 1.83 15.15 25.95
C ILE A 335 1.85 16.43 25.11
N ILE A 336 0.82 16.69 24.30
CA ILE A 336 0.69 17.93 23.54
C ILE A 336 0.66 19.13 24.48
N ILE A 337 -0.11 19.06 25.56
CA ILE A 337 -0.24 20.12 26.58
C ILE A 337 1.04 20.31 27.42
N GLU A 338 1.81 19.24 27.62
CA GLU A 338 3.02 19.26 28.47
C GLU A 338 4.07 20.25 27.92
N LYS A 339 4.48 21.21 28.75
CA LYS A 339 5.47 22.26 28.38
C LYS A 339 6.86 22.04 29.01
N SER A 340 6.99 21.07 29.91
CA SER A 340 8.26 20.83 30.60
C SER A 340 9.19 19.90 29.78
N ASP A 341 10.46 19.84 30.21
CA ASP A 341 11.48 18.94 29.66
C ASP A 341 11.08 17.44 29.71
N LYS A 342 10.02 17.11 30.47
CA LYS A 342 9.47 15.76 30.56
C LYS A 342 8.72 15.32 29.31
N LYS A 343 8.29 16.24 28.44
CA LYS A 343 7.52 15.96 27.23
C LYS A 343 8.13 14.84 26.38
N ARG A 344 9.41 14.94 26.05
CA ARG A 344 10.13 13.93 25.26
C ARG A 344 10.24 12.58 25.99
N SER A 345 10.46 12.59 27.31
CA SER A 345 10.54 11.37 28.11
C SER A 345 9.22 10.63 28.15
N LEU A 346 8.12 11.34 28.40
CA LEU A 346 6.76 10.78 28.37
C LEU A 346 6.40 10.25 26.98
N PHE A 347 6.69 11.01 25.93
CA PHE A 347 6.45 10.57 24.56
C PHE A 347 7.18 9.26 24.25
N ASN A 348 8.45 9.17 24.55
CA ASN A 348 9.23 7.96 24.33
C ASN A 348 8.76 6.77 25.18
N GLN A 349 8.28 7.02 26.39
CA GLN A 349 7.74 5.98 27.26
C GLN A 349 6.55 5.25 26.61
N TYR A 350 5.63 6.00 25.98
CA TYR A 350 4.37 5.44 25.48
C TYR A 350 4.40 5.08 23.98
N PHE A 351 5.21 5.79 23.17
CA PHE A 351 5.15 5.68 21.71
C PHE A 351 6.44 5.16 21.06
N LYS A 352 7.43 4.71 21.83
CA LYS A 352 8.69 4.18 21.28
C LYS A 352 8.45 3.12 20.19
N GLY A 353 9.09 3.32 19.02
CA GLY A 353 9.00 2.41 17.88
C GLY A 353 7.72 2.57 17.03
N ARG A 354 6.90 3.61 17.30
CA ARG A 354 5.65 3.87 16.57
C ARG A 354 5.62 5.25 15.91
N TYR A 355 6.75 5.93 15.82
CA TYR A 355 6.92 7.25 15.19
C TYR A 355 8.12 7.25 14.24
N SER A 356 8.12 8.20 13.32
CA SER A 356 9.19 8.39 12.33
C SER A 356 10.53 8.76 12.97
N GLU A 357 11.62 8.39 12.32
CA GLU A 357 12.96 8.76 12.74
C GLU A 357 13.09 10.31 12.80
N GLY A 358 13.77 10.82 13.83
CA GLY A 358 13.93 12.25 14.02
C GLY A 358 12.70 12.99 14.57
N PHE A 359 11.61 12.30 14.89
CA PHE A 359 10.40 12.91 15.45
C PHE A 359 10.67 13.71 16.72
N ASP A 360 10.24 14.95 16.74
CA ASP A 360 10.35 15.84 17.89
C ASP A 360 8.97 16.23 18.43
N PRO A 361 8.53 15.66 19.57
CA PRO A 361 7.20 15.94 20.12
C PRO A 361 6.96 17.42 20.48
N SER A 362 8.03 18.20 20.64
CA SER A 362 7.90 19.65 20.93
C SER A 362 7.62 20.48 19.69
N LYS A 363 7.93 19.94 18.51
CA LYS A 363 7.78 20.61 17.22
C LYS A 363 6.69 19.94 16.37
N ASP A 364 6.78 18.60 16.25
CA ASP A 364 5.98 17.86 15.29
C ASP A 364 4.54 17.63 15.76
N LEU A 365 4.22 17.89 17.04
CA LEU A 365 2.85 17.81 17.55
C LEU A 365 2.11 19.17 17.54
N ASP A 366 2.68 20.21 16.97
CA ASP A 366 2.04 21.52 16.86
C ASP A 366 0.93 21.55 15.77
N LYS A 367 1.18 20.86 14.66
CA LYS A 367 0.22 20.74 13.55
C LYS A 367 -0.01 19.28 13.21
N ILE A 368 -1.22 18.79 13.40
CA ILE A 368 -1.54 17.39 13.22
C ILE A 368 -2.70 17.14 12.25
N ALA A 369 -2.64 16.04 11.54
CA ALA A 369 -3.71 15.51 10.70
C ALA A 369 -3.96 14.05 11.06
N VAL A 370 -5.21 13.68 11.32
CA VAL A 370 -5.57 12.31 11.70
C VAL A 370 -6.03 11.54 10.46
N VAL A 371 -5.43 10.38 10.24
CA VAL A 371 -5.87 9.37 9.27
C VAL A 371 -6.09 8.04 9.99
N ASN A 372 -6.72 7.06 9.34
CA ASN A 372 -7.07 5.81 9.99
C ASN A 372 -6.76 4.57 9.16
N GLN A 373 -6.54 3.47 9.84
CA GLN A 373 -6.64 2.14 9.27
C GLN A 373 -8.09 1.92 8.80
N THR A 374 -8.28 1.60 7.52
CA THR A 374 -9.61 1.56 6.88
C THR A 374 -10.57 0.52 7.48
N THR A 375 -10.02 -0.50 8.13
CA THR A 375 -10.78 -1.58 8.78
C THR A 375 -11.23 -1.27 10.20
N LEU A 376 -10.90 -0.09 10.76
CA LEU A 376 -11.38 0.36 12.07
C LEU A 376 -12.74 1.08 11.95
N LEU A 377 -13.44 1.16 13.07
CA LEU A 377 -14.74 1.84 13.17
C LEU A 377 -14.60 3.35 12.98
N ARG A 378 -15.43 3.89 12.10
CA ARG A 378 -15.48 5.33 11.81
C ARG A 378 -15.67 6.17 13.08
N ASN A 379 -16.62 5.78 13.93
CA ASN A 379 -16.95 6.53 15.14
C ASN A 379 -15.77 6.65 16.10
N HIS A 380 -14.91 5.64 16.20
CA HIS A 380 -13.71 5.70 17.03
C HIS A 380 -12.72 6.75 16.52
N THR A 381 -12.51 6.81 15.21
CA THR A 381 -11.64 7.82 14.62
C THR A 381 -12.19 9.23 14.79
N LEU A 382 -13.49 9.42 14.61
CA LEU A 382 -14.14 10.72 14.82
C LEU A 382 -14.02 11.18 16.27
N SER A 383 -14.21 10.28 17.24
CA SER A 383 -14.03 10.62 18.67
C SER A 383 -12.59 11.04 18.97
N ILE A 384 -11.60 10.40 18.35
CA ILE A 384 -10.18 10.77 18.49
C ILE A 384 -9.92 12.17 17.90
N ILE A 385 -10.49 12.46 16.73
CA ILE A 385 -10.37 13.78 16.10
C ILE A 385 -10.99 14.85 17.00
N GLU A 386 -12.18 14.60 17.55
CA GLU A 386 -12.85 15.57 18.45
C GLU A 386 -12.03 15.78 19.73
N HIS A 387 -11.45 14.73 20.31
CA HIS A 387 -10.54 14.88 21.45
C HIS A 387 -9.32 15.78 21.13
N PHE A 388 -8.67 15.58 20.00
CA PHE A 388 -7.56 16.46 19.61
C PHE A 388 -8.02 17.89 19.32
N LYS A 389 -9.23 18.06 18.78
CA LYS A 389 -9.82 19.38 18.59
C LYS A 389 -9.98 20.12 19.93
N GLU A 390 -10.55 19.46 20.95
CA GLU A 390 -10.67 20.01 22.30
C GLU A 390 -9.30 20.42 22.86
N VAL A 391 -8.31 19.53 22.79
CA VAL A 391 -6.94 19.79 23.27
C VAL A 391 -6.30 20.99 22.58
N LEU A 392 -6.45 21.10 21.26
CA LEU A 392 -5.82 22.19 20.49
C LEU A 392 -6.57 23.52 20.63
N VAL A 393 -7.88 23.49 20.82
CA VAL A 393 -8.67 24.68 21.16
C VAL A 393 -8.26 25.24 22.52
N ASP A 394 -8.04 24.38 23.52
CA ASP A 394 -7.58 24.79 24.84
C ASP A 394 -6.20 25.46 24.81
N ILE A 395 -5.34 25.10 23.85
CA ILE A 395 -3.99 25.65 23.73
C ILE A 395 -3.96 26.91 22.86
N HIS A 396 -4.65 26.91 21.71
CA HIS A 396 -4.50 27.89 20.64
C HIS A 396 -5.74 28.76 20.43
N GLY A 397 -6.89 28.37 21.01
CA GLY A 397 -8.18 29.01 20.78
C GLY A 397 -8.88 28.51 19.51
N GLU A 398 -10.19 28.77 19.42
CA GLU A 398 -11.02 28.29 18.31
C GLU A 398 -10.64 28.88 16.95
N GLU A 399 -10.21 30.14 16.93
CA GLU A 399 -9.84 30.85 15.69
C GLU A 399 -8.60 30.24 15.00
N ALA A 400 -7.62 29.79 15.78
CA ALA A 400 -6.39 29.19 15.30
C ALA A 400 -6.48 27.67 15.04
N LEU A 401 -7.57 27.03 15.40
CA LEU A 401 -7.72 25.56 15.33
C LEU A 401 -7.36 24.99 13.93
N ARG A 402 -7.79 25.64 12.86
CA ARG A 402 -7.54 25.17 11.48
C ARG A 402 -6.07 25.22 11.06
N GLU A 403 -5.23 25.98 11.78
CA GLU A 403 -3.80 26.01 11.55
C GLU A 403 -3.08 24.83 12.22
N HIS A 404 -3.67 24.25 13.27
CA HIS A 404 -3.08 23.22 14.10
C HIS A 404 -3.71 21.82 13.91
N LEU A 405 -4.99 21.76 13.50
CA LEU A 405 -5.67 20.48 13.19
C LEU A 405 -6.23 20.51 11.77
N TRP A 406 -5.80 19.55 10.96
CA TRP A 406 -6.42 19.35 9.65
C TRP A 406 -7.85 18.79 9.81
N ILE A 407 -8.82 19.59 9.40
CA ILE A 407 -10.23 19.20 9.37
C ILE A 407 -10.67 19.08 7.92
N ASN A 408 -11.04 17.87 7.50
CA ASN A 408 -11.49 17.61 6.14
C ASN A 408 -13.00 17.82 6.03
N GLU A 409 -13.41 18.95 5.45
CA GLU A 409 -14.83 19.31 5.25
C GLU A 409 -15.51 18.49 4.14
N LYS A 410 -14.74 17.93 3.18
CA LYS A 410 -15.28 17.32 1.94
C LYS A 410 -15.12 15.81 1.81
N GLY A 411 -14.49 15.16 2.73
CA GLY A 411 -14.28 13.72 2.67
C GLY A 411 -13.23 13.26 3.67
N ASP A 412 -13.62 12.32 4.46
CA ASP A 412 -12.77 11.65 5.41
C ASP A 412 -11.97 10.51 4.74
N THR A 413 -10.97 10.01 5.42
CA THR A 413 -10.18 8.84 5.01
C THR A 413 -10.86 7.53 5.38
N LEU A 414 -12.08 7.58 5.91
CA LEU A 414 -12.81 6.46 6.48
C LEU A 414 -13.38 5.53 5.41
N CYS A 415 -13.35 4.25 5.69
CA CYS A 415 -13.94 3.22 4.83
C CYS A 415 -15.42 3.04 5.16
N TYR A 416 -16.28 3.64 4.36
CA TYR A 416 -17.74 3.49 4.52
C TYR A 416 -18.20 2.05 4.39
N ALA A 417 -17.53 1.22 3.58
CA ALA A 417 -17.92 -0.18 3.43
C ALA A 417 -17.79 -0.97 4.73
N THR A 418 -16.75 -0.71 5.53
CA THR A 418 -16.59 -1.30 6.86
C THR A 418 -17.68 -0.80 7.80
N GLN A 419 -17.93 0.51 7.83
CA GLN A 419 -18.95 1.10 8.72
C GLN A 419 -20.35 0.59 8.38
N VAL A 420 -20.74 0.58 7.10
CA VAL A 420 -22.07 0.15 6.67
C VAL A 420 -22.36 -1.31 7.06
N ASN A 421 -21.38 -2.20 6.91
CA ASN A 421 -21.53 -3.60 7.31
C ASN A 421 -21.68 -3.74 8.84
N GLN A 422 -20.95 -2.94 9.60
CA GLN A 422 -21.03 -2.95 11.07
C GLN A 422 -22.35 -2.36 11.58
N ASP A 423 -22.75 -1.23 11.04
CA ASP A 423 -24.03 -0.59 11.39
C ASP A 423 -25.22 -1.52 11.06
N ALA A 424 -25.13 -2.25 9.94
CA ALA A 424 -26.15 -3.21 9.56
C ALA A 424 -26.24 -4.44 10.49
N LEU A 425 -25.15 -4.78 11.17
CA LEU A 425 -25.12 -5.87 12.15
C LEU A 425 -25.72 -5.43 13.49
N HIS A 426 -25.63 -4.16 13.84
CA HIS A 426 -26.13 -3.60 15.10
C HIS A 426 -27.63 -3.24 15.05
N LYS A 427 -28.24 -3.18 13.87
CA LYS A 427 -29.69 -2.99 13.67
C LYS A 427 -30.43 -4.32 13.77
#